data_5a29a73a87ae6d520279e483e5c966b5
#
_entry.id   5a29a73a87ae6d520279e483e5c966b5
#
_cell.length_a   1.000
_cell.length_b   1.000
_cell.length_c   1.000
_cell.angle_alpha   90.00
_cell.angle_beta   90.00
_cell.angle_gamma   90.00
#
_symmetry.space_group_name_H-M   'P 1'
#
loop_
_entity.id
_entity.type
_entity.pdbx_description
1 polymer ?
#
loop_
_entity_poly.entity_id
_entity_poly.type
_entity_poly.pdbx_seq_one_letter_code
_entity_poly.pdbx_strand_id
1 'polypeptide(L)'
;MDMDVLCCVLFFSFLVLLLAALGLLVNGIVIVVRMCLHGSALGFALLAAVILPVAGFFIVRRILRNREFNSLLSRGIDFGLKAESLQMVDEIIEKHGRRCRRTVALKAEIAPMVRSITSRYNSIRLGKKTVFNSHDLRTGVSVGFKGRPADSYFAIAYEDESCYLVKCSPSDEAIYYDEYEWMREPIPYASDIRHYIALRYQELTGPDTRNRA
;
A
#
# COMPACT_ATOMS: atom_id res chain seq x y z
N MET A 1 -10.76 -41.71 -19.98
CA MET A 1 -11.51 -40.71 -19.18
C MET A 1 -10.76 -39.42 -19.38
N ASP A 2 -11.37 -38.48 -20.09
CA ASP A 2 -10.71 -37.25 -20.48
C ASP A 2 -10.27 -36.47 -19.25
N MET A 3 -9.03 -35.98 -19.28
CA MET A 3 -8.39 -35.25 -18.15
C MET A 3 -9.21 -34.02 -17.73
N ASP A 4 -9.90 -33.44 -18.69
CA ASP A 4 -10.78 -32.27 -18.46
C ASP A 4 -12.03 -32.62 -17.64
N VAL A 5 -12.62 -33.80 -17.86
CA VAL A 5 -13.77 -34.29 -17.09
C VAL A 5 -13.36 -34.58 -15.64
N LEU A 6 -12.18 -35.17 -15.44
CA LEU A 6 -11.65 -35.42 -14.09
C LEU A 6 -11.39 -34.13 -13.31
N CYS A 7 -10.79 -33.12 -13.96
CA CYS A 7 -10.58 -31.79 -13.36
C CYS A 7 -11.90 -31.12 -12.99
N CYS A 8 -12.91 -31.18 -13.84
CA CYS A 8 -14.22 -30.62 -13.53
C CYS A 8 -14.88 -31.32 -12.33
N VAL A 9 -14.83 -32.64 -12.26
CA VAL A 9 -15.41 -33.41 -11.14
C VAL A 9 -14.68 -33.08 -9.82
N LEU A 10 -13.35 -33.01 -9.84
CA LEU A 10 -12.57 -32.65 -8.66
C LEU A 10 -12.86 -31.21 -8.20
N PHE A 11 -12.96 -30.27 -9.14
CA PHE A 11 -13.30 -28.88 -8.82
C PHE A 11 -14.69 -28.75 -8.20
N PHE A 12 -15.70 -29.42 -8.79
CA PHE A 12 -17.07 -29.41 -8.23
C PHE A 12 -17.12 -30.08 -6.86
N SER A 13 -16.42 -31.19 -6.66
CA SER A 13 -16.36 -31.88 -5.36
C SER A 13 -15.70 -30.97 -4.30
N PHE A 14 -14.62 -30.29 -4.66
CA PHE A 14 -13.95 -29.31 -3.78
C PHE A 14 -14.88 -28.14 -3.43
N LEU A 15 -15.61 -27.60 -4.41
CA LEU A 15 -16.56 -26.52 -4.21
C LEU A 15 -17.69 -26.92 -3.27
N VAL A 16 -18.25 -28.11 -3.44
CA VAL A 16 -19.31 -28.66 -2.55
C VAL A 16 -18.80 -28.83 -1.13
N LEU A 17 -17.59 -29.37 -0.95
CA LEU A 17 -16.96 -29.51 0.37
C LEU A 17 -16.69 -28.15 1.02
N LEU A 18 -16.25 -27.16 0.25
CA LEU A 18 -16.02 -25.81 0.73
C LEU A 18 -17.33 -25.16 1.21
N LEU A 19 -18.41 -25.28 0.43
CA LEU A 19 -19.72 -24.76 0.79
C LEU A 19 -20.32 -25.46 2.03
N ALA A 20 -20.14 -26.77 2.13
CA ALA A 20 -20.56 -27.52 3.32
C ALA A 20 -19.77 -27.08 4.57
N ALA A 21 -18.45 -26.91 4.45
CA ALA A 21 -17.61 -26.41 5.54
C ALA A 21 -18.00 -25.00 5.97
N LEU A 22 -18.30 -24.11 5.02
CA LEU A 22 -18.76 -22.76 5.26
C LEU A 22 -20.12 -22.75 6.00
N GLY A 23 -21.05 -23.62 5.57
CA GLY A 23 -22.35 -23.79 6.22
C GLY A 23 -22.25 -24.28 7.67
N LEU A 24 -21.34 -25.24 7.93
CA LEU A 24 -21.06 -25.73 9.28
C LEU A 24 -20.44 -24.64 10.16
N LEU A 25 -19.54 -23.83 9.59
CA LEU A 25 -18.89 -22.72 10.29
C LEU A 25 -19.91 -21.63 10.69
N VAL A 26 -20.79 -21.25 9.77
CA VAL A 26 -21.86 -20.28 10.02
C VAL A 26 -22.80 -20.79 11.11
N ASN A 27 -23.25 -22.04 11.03
CA ASN A 27 -24.10 -22.64 12.05
C ASN A 27 -23.40 -22.71 13.41
N GLY A 28 -22.10 -23.04 13.44
CA GLY A 28 -21.30 -23.03 14.65
C GLY A 28 -21.24 -21.65 15.29
N ILE A 29 -21.02 -20.61 14.52
CA ILE A 29 -21.01 -19.22 15.00
C ILE A 29 -22.39 -18.84 15.58
N VAL A 30 -23.48 -19.17 14.90
CA VAL A 30 -24.84 -18.87 15.37
C VAL A 30 -25.12 -19.55 16.71
N ILE A 31 -24.71 -20.81 16.87
CA ILE A 31 -24.87 -21.56 18.13
C ILE A 31 -24.09 -20.89 19.24
N VAL A 32 -22.82 -20.53 19.01
CA VAL A 32 -21.95 -19.88 20.01
C VAL A 32 -22.52 -18.53 20.42
N VAL A 33 -22.95 -17.70 19.46
CA VAL A 33 -23.59 -16.41 19.76
C VAL A 33 -24.88 -16.60 20.59
N ARG A 34 -25.70 -17.59 20.25
CA ARG A 34 -26.92 -17.91 21.01
C ARG A 34 -26.61 -18.34 22.44
N MET A 35 -25.55 -19.16 22.62
CA MET A 35 -25.08 -19.55 23.97
C MET A 35 -24.56 -18.36 24.77
N CYS A 36 -23.86 -17.42 24.16
CA CYS A 36 -23.41 -16.18 24.78
C CYS A 36 -24.60 -15.31 25.23
N LEU A 37 -25.60 -15.16 24.36
CA LEU A 37 -26.84 -14.39 24.68
C LEU A 37 -27.62 -14.98 25.87
N HIS A 38 -27.54 -16.31 26.06
CA HIS A 38 -28.14 -16.98 27.25
C HIS A 38 -27.24 -17.00 28.47
N GLY A 39 -26.09 -16.25 28.46
CA GLY A 39 -25.19 -16.12 29.60
C GLY A 39 -24.35 -17.40 29.91
N SER A 40 -24.24 -18.30 28.94
CA SER A 40 -23.48 -19.55 29.12
C SER A 40 -21.97 -19.29 29.17
N ALA A 41 -21.32 -19.67 30.28
CA ALA A 41 -19.86 -19.60 30.41
C ALA A 41 -19.14 -20.37 29.29
N LEU A 42 -19.69 -21.46 28.83
CA LEU A 42 -19.16 -22.26 27.72
C LEU A 42 -19.23 -21.52 26.38
N GLY A 43 -20.30 -20.74 26.13
CA GLY A 43 -20.44 -19.88 24.97
C GLY A 43 -19.34 -18.80 24.93
N PHE A 44 -19.08 -18.14 26.05
CA PHE A 44 -18.02 -17.15 26.17
C PHE A 44 -16.62 -17.76 25.99
N ALA A 45 -16.36 -18.95 26.54
CA ALA A 45 -15.10 -19.66 26.37
C ALA A 45 -14.83 -20.03 24.90
N LEU A 46 -15.86 -20.52 24.19
CA LEU A 46 -15.76 -20.84 22.76
C LEU A 46 -15.54 -19.58 21.91
N LEU A 47 -16.22 -18.50 22.22
CA LEU A 47 -16.03 -17.22 21.54
C LEU A 47 -14.60 -16.68 21.75
N ALA A 48 -14.10 -16.75 22.98
CA ALA A 48 -12.74 -16.35 23.30
C ALA A 48 -11.71 -17.23 22.58
N ALA A 49 -11.95 -18.55 22.50
CA ALA A 49 -11.08 -19.48 21.77
C ALA A 49 -10.95 -19.17 20.27
N VAL A 50 -11.94 -18.52 19.67
CA VAL A 50 -11.87 -18.09 18.27
C VAL A 50 -11.27 -16.70 18.16
N ILE A 51 -11.69 -15.75 18.99
CA ILE A 51 -11.25 -14.35 18.90
C ILE A 51 -9.78 -14.20 19.27
N LEU A 52 -9.30 -14.90 20.30
CA LEU A 52 -7.92 -14.76 20.77
C LEU A 52 -6.86 -15.16 19.72
N PRO A 53 -6.97 -16.30 19.02
CA PRO A 53 -6.04 -16.64 17.95
C PRO A 53 -6.08 -15.64 16.78
N VAL A 54 -7.28 -15.17 16.39
CA VAL A 54 -7.42 -14.18 15.31
C VAL A 54 -6.79 -12.86 15.72
N ALA A 55 -7.09 -12.36 16.91
CA ALA A 55 -6.47 -11.15 17.44
C ALA A 55 -4.95 -11.31 17.58
N GLY A 56 -4.50 -12.45 18.08
CA GLY A 56 -3.09 -12.81 18.20
C GLY A 56 -2.38 -12.79 16.84
N PHE A 57 -3.00 -13.37 15.81
CA PHE A 57 -2.46 -13.33 14.45
C PHE A 57 -2.27 -11.91 13.95
N PHE A 58 -3.27 -11.03 14.12
CA PHE A 58 -3.15 -9.63 13.69
C PHE A 58 -2.09 -8.88 14.51
N ILE A 59 -1.99 -9.13 15.82
CA ILE A 59 -0.96 -8.52 16.68
C ILE A 59 0.44 -8.96 16.24
N VAL A 60 0.66 -10.26 16.03
CA VAL A 60 1.95 -10.80 15.57
C VAL A 60 2.31 -10.25 14.19
N ARG A 61 1.36 -10.25 13.24
CA ARG A 61 1.56 -9.66 11.91
C ARG A 61 1.96 -8.19 12.00
N ARG A 62 1.32 -7.43 12.90
CA ARG A 62 1.65 -6.02 13.15
C ARG A 62 3.06 -5.86 13.73
N ILE A 63 3.45 -6.71 14.69
CA ILE A 63 4.79 -6.66 15.31
C ILE A 63 5.87 -7.01 14.27
N LEU A 64 5.66 -8.04 13.45
CA LEU A 64 6.59 -8.44 12.40
C LEU A 64 6.77 -7.31 11.37
N ARG A 65 5.70 -6.70 10.93
CA ARG A 65 5.72 -5.57 10.00
C ARG A 65 6.44 -4.35 10.60
N ASN A 66 6.21 -4.03 11.88
CA ASN A 66 6.93 -2.96 12.56
C ASN A 66 8.42 -3.26 12.70
N ARG A 67 8.83 -4.54 12.88
CA ARG A 67 10.25 -4.93 12.92
C ARG A 67 10.92 -4.75 11.56
N GLU A 68 10.26 -5.18 10.50
CA GLU A 68 10.75 -5.02 9.12
C GLU A 68 10.90 -3.54 8.77
N PHE A 69 9.92 -2.75 9.12
CA PHE A 69 9.91 -1.30 8.99
C PHE A 69 11.05 -0.62 9.80
N ASN A 70 11.20 -0.95 11.08
CA ASN A 70 12.29 -0.41 11.89
C ASN A 70 13.66 -0.85 11.36
N SER A 71 13.77 -2.01 10.71
CA SER A 71 15.00 -2.45 10.07
C SER A 71 15.31 -1.64 8.81
N LEU A 72 14.29 -1.22 8.06
CA LEU A 72 14.46 -0.31 6.92
C LEU A 72 14.90 1.08 7.39
N LEU A 73 14.31 1.58 8.49
CA LEU A 73 14.73 2.84 9.13
C LEU A 73 16.16 2.78 9.66
N SER A 74 16.56 1.67 10.31
CA SER A 74 17.90 1.53 10.88
C SER A 74 19.00 1.33 9.85
N ARG A 75 18.65 0.87 8.64
CA ARG A 75 19.59 0.77 7.50
C ARG A 75 19.93 2.12 6.90
N GLY A 76 19.33 3.21 7.44
CA GLY A 76 19.50 4.54 6.93
C GLY A 76 19.14 4.57 5.44
N ILE A 77 17.96 5.01 5.12
CA ILE A 77 17.71 5.44 3.74
C ILE A 77 18.73 6.55 3.53
N ASP A 78 19.83 6.21 2.86
CA ASP A 78 20.88 7.16 2.55
C ASP A 78 20.31 8.13 1.51
N PHE A 79 19.78 9.26 1.99
CA PHE A 79 19.25 10.32 1.15
C PHE A 79 20.31 10.97 0.26
N GLY A 80 21.56 10.51 0.37
CA GLY A 80 22.71 10.93 -0.44
C GLY A 80 22.72 10.35 -1.84
N LEU A 81 21.69 10.59 -2.66
CA LEU A 81 21.82 10.38 -4.09
C LEU A 81 22.91 11.29 -4.65
N LYS A 82 23.83 10.68 -5.39
CA LYS A 82 24.86 11.42 -6.11
C LYS A 82 24.20 12.42 -7.06
N ALA A 83 24.77 13.60 -7.20
CA ALA A 83 24.30 14.65 -8.10
C ALA A 83 24.04 14.15 -9.54
N GLU A 84 24.84 13.20 -10.01
CA GLU A 84 24.69 12.53 -11.33
C GLU A 84 23.33 11.84 -11.48
N SER A 85 22.81 11.21 -10.41
CA SER A 85 21.49 10.55 -10.44
C SER A 85 20.35 11.56 -10.58
N LEU A 86 20.50 12.76 -10.04
CA LEU A 86 19.52 13.83 -10.15
C LEU A 86 19.51 14.48 -11.53
N GLN A 87 20.66 14.53 -12.22
CA GLN A 87 20.75 15.07 -13.59
C GLN A 87 19.95 14.22 -14.59
N MET A 88 19.85 12.92 -14.37
CA MET A 88 19.11 12.01 -15.23
C MET A 88 17.59 12.05 -15.00
N VAL A 89 17.10 12.72 -13.95
CA VAL A 89 15.68 12.66 -13.58
C VAL A 89 14.78 13.24 -14.68
N ASP A 90 15.19 14.33 -15.31
CA ASP A 90 14.38 14.94 -16.37
C ASP A 90 14.26 14.00 -17.58
N GLU A 91 15.34 13.30 -17.93
CA GLU A 91 15.33 12.27 -18.98
C GLU A 91 14.43 11.10 -18.62
N ILE A 92 14.48 10.65 -17.34
CA ILE A 92 13.61 9.60 -16.83
C ILE A 92 12.14 10.03 -16.92
N ILE A 93 11.82 11.23 -16.48
CA ILE A 93 10.46 11.79 -16.54
C ILE A 93 9.96 11.88 -17.97
N GLU A 94 10.78 12.39 -18.90
CA GLU A 94 10.41 12.52 -20.31
C GLU A 94 10.23 11.16 -20.99
N LYS A 95 11.12 10.22 -20.72
CA LYS A 95 11.11 8.89 -21.33
C LYS A 95 9.95 8.03 -20.84
N HIS A 96 9.63 8.10 -19.56
CA HIS A 96 8.65 7.23 -18.90
C HIS A 96 7.33 7.95 -18.54
N GLY A 97 7.28 9.27 -18.72
CA GLY A 97 6.11 10.09 -18.42
C GLY A 97 5.05 10.05 -19.52
N ARG A 98 3.81 9.80 -19.11
CA ARG A 98 2.65 9.95 -19.98
C ARG A 98 2.15 11.40 -19.89
N ARG A 99 2.31 12.17 -20.95
CA ARG A 99 1.90 13.58 -20.98
C ARG A 99 0.38 13.76 -20.79
N CYS A 100 0.01 14.83 -20.11
CA CYS A 100 -1.37 15.24 -19.97
C CYS A 100 -1.98 15.62 -21.32
N ARG A 101 -3.16 15.09 -21.62
CA ARG A 101 -3.95 15.54 -22.78
C ARG A 101 -4.67 16.86 -22.51
N ARG A 102 -5.05 17.09 -21.24
CA ARG A 102 -5.73 18.31 -20.77
C ARG A 102 -5.19 18.68 -19.41
N THR A 103 -4.94 19.96 -19.18
CA THR A 103 -4.60 20.48 -17.87
C THR A 103 -5.87 20.54 -17.03
N VAL A 104 -5.86 19.83 -15.89
CA VAL A 104 -6.94 19.87 -14.91
C VAL A 104 -6.36 20.50 -13.65
N ALA A 105 -7.10 21.41 -13.02
CA ALA A 105 -6.68 22.02 -11.77
C ALA A 105 -6.54 20.97 -10.67
N LEU A 106 -5.50 21.14 -9.84
CA LEU A 106 -5.31 20.32 -8.64
C LEU A 106 -6.29 20.77 -7.56
N LYS A 107 -6.88 19.82 -6.87
CA LYS A 107 -7.75 20.10 -5.71
C LYS A 107 -6.96 20.30 -4.41
N ALA A 108 -5.72 19.80 -4.37
CA ALA A 108 -4.85 19.92 -3.21
C ALA A 108 -3.83 21.05 -3.37
N GLU A 109 -3.47 21.70 -2.28
CA GLU A 109 -2.30 22.57 -2.21
C GLU A 109 -1.07 21.72 -1.94
N ILE A 110 -0.24 21.56 -2.96
CA ILE A 110 1.00 20.77 -2.89
C ILE A 110 2.20 21.61 -3.33
N ALA A 111 3.39 21.10 -3.03
CA ALA A 111 4.65 21.75 -3.38
C ALA A 111 4.74 22.10 -4.89
N PRO A 112 5.35 23.24 -5.25
CA PRO A 112 5.42 23.75 -6.63
C PRO A 112 6.03 22.74 -7.61
N MET A 113 7.03 21.97 -7.18
CA MET A 113 7.70 20.98 -8.02
C MET A 113 6.77 19.82 -8.39
N VAL A 114 6.00 19.30 -7.42
CA VAL A 114 4.97 18.27 -7.68
C VAL A 114 3.89 18.82 -8.60
N ARG A 115 3.48 20.06 -8.37
CA ARG A 115 2.51 20.77 -9.25
C ARG A 115 3.02 20.91 -10.68
N SER A 116 4.31 21.24 -10.88
CA SER A 116 4.93 21.32 -12.18
C SER A 116 4.90 19.99 -12.94
N ILE A 117 5.22 18.88 -12.27
CA ILE A 117 5.13 17.54 -12.86
C ILE A 117 3.68 17.18 -13.18
N THR A 118 2.75 17.43 -12.26
CA THR A 118 1.32 17.12 -12.42
C THR A 118 0.70 17.89 -13.58
N SER A 119 1.16 19.11 -13.87
CA SER A 119 0.66 19.90 -15.00
C SER A 119 1.06 19.32 -16.36
N ARG A 120 2.18 18.62 -16.42
CA ARG A 120 2.76 18.07 -17.66
C ARG A 120 2.46 16.59 -17.85
N TYR A 121 2.40 15.82 -16.77
CA TYR A 121 2.32 14.37 -16.83
C TYR A 121 1.14 13.82 -16.01
N ASN A 122 0.41 12.86 -16.58
CA ASN A 122 -0.63 12.12 -15.89
C ASN A 122 -0.06 11.01 -15.03
N SER A 123 1.00 10.35 -15.49
CA SER A 123 1.66 9.28 -14.79
C SER A 123 3.10 9.09 -15.29
N ILE A 124 3.94 8.51 -14.42
CA ILE A 124 5.28 8.03 -14.77
C ILE A 124 5.30 6.54 -14.44
N ARG A 125 5.68 5.71 -15.41
CA ARG A 125 5.68 4.25 -15.27
C ARG A 125 7.04 3.68 -15.66
N LEU A 126 7.58 2.83 -14.77
CA LEU A 126 8.79 2.06 -15.01
C LEU A 126 8.40 0.59 -15.19
N GLY A 127 8.39 0.12 -16.43
CA GLY A 127 7.85 -1.19 -16.76
C GLY A 127 6.37 -1.32 -16.39
N LYS A 128 6.05 -2.27 -15.52
CA LYS A 128 4.67 -2.48 -15.02
C LYS A 128 4.34 -1.63 -13.79
N LYS A 129 5.32 -1.08 -13.09
CA LYS A 129 5.13 -0.31 -11.84
C LYS A 129 4.81 1.15 -12.15
N THR A 130 3.84 1.70 -11.44
CA THR A 130 3.51 3.13 -11.48
C THR A 130 4.30 3.85 -10.41
N VAL A 131 5.22 4.72 -10.83
CA VAL A 131 6.03 5.54 -9.93
C VAL A 131 5.30 6.81 -9.53
N PHE A 132 4.53 7.38 -10.44
CA PHE A 132 3.77 8.60 -10.19
C PHE A 132 2.43 8.55 -10.91
N ASN A 133 1.38 8.97 -10.22
CA ASN A 133 0.05 9.12 -10.79
C ASN A 133 -0.57 10.44 -10.33
N SER A 134 -0.88 11.31 -11.26
CA SER A 134 -1.51 12.61 -10.97
C SER A 134 -3.02 12.51 -10.75
N HIS A 135 -3.63 11.38 -11.04
CA HIS A 135 -5.09 11.21 -10.96
C HIS A 135 -5.62 11.52 -9.56
N ASP A 136 -5.00 10.89 -8.55
CA ASP A 136 -5.47 11.01 -7.16
C ASP A 136 -5.29 12.43 -6.61
N LEU A 137 -4.23 13.13 -7.01
CA LEU A 137 -4.03 14.54 -6.69
C LEU A 137 -5.10 15.45 -7.32
N ARG A 138 -5.54 15.14 -8.53
CA ARG A 138 -6.55 15.93 -9.27
C ARG A 138 -7.95 15.66 -8.76
N THR A 139 -8.27 14.44 -8.40
CA THR A 139 -9.55 14.05 -7.84
C THR A 139 -9.70 14.46 -6.38
N GLY A 140 -8.61 14.81 -5.73
CA GLY A 140 -8.58 15.17 -4.31
C GLY A 140 -8.72 13.95 -3.41
N VAL A 141 -8.23 12.79 -3.84
CA VAL A 141 -8.14 11.60 -2.98
C VAL A 141 -7.06 11.85 -1.93
N SER A 142 -7.50 11.92 -0.69
CA SER A 142 -6.65 12.15 0.47
C SER A 142 -6.49 10.87 1.28
N VAL A 143 -5.36 10.75 1.97
CA VAL A 143 -5.06 9.66 2.88
C VAL A 143 -5.10 10.18 4.31
N GLY A 144 -5.98 9.62 5.12
CA GLY A 144 -6.12 9.99 6.53
C GLY A 144 -5.29 9.09 7.43
N PHE A 145 -4.70 9.71 8.46
CA PHE A 145 -3.95 9.03 9.52
C PHE A 145 -4.60 9.29 10.88
N LYS A 146 -4.46 8.36 11.80
CA LYS A 146 -5.01 8.49 13.15
C LYS A 146 -4.48 9.77 13.83
N GLY A 147 -5.39 10.67 14.17
CA GLY A 147 -5.08 11.94 14.83
C GLY A 147 -4.69 13.08 13.89
N ARG A 148 -4.79 12.89 12.56
CA ARG A 148 -4.59 13.94 11.57
C ARG A 148 -5.80 14.08 10.64
N PRO A 149 -6.05 15.30 10.12
CA PRO A 149 -7.08 15.50 9.11
C PRO A 149 -6.81 14.63 7.87
N ALA A 150 -7.89 14.09 7.27
CA ALA A 150 -7.79 13.30 6.05
C ALA A 150 -7.14 14.05 4.88
N ASP A 151 -7.28 15.38 4.85
CA ASP A 151 -6.75 16.24 3.78
C ASP A 151 -5.25 16.56 3.91
N SER A 152 -4.55 15.97 4.89
CA SER A 152 -3.15 16.29 5.13
C SER A 152 -2.19 15.66 4.14
N TYR A 153 -2.56 14.55 3.53
CA TYR A 153 -1.71 13.79 2.60
C TYR A 153 -2.49 13.30 1.38
N PHE A 154 -1.80 13.25 0.25
CA PHE A 154 -2.34 12.76 -1.03
C PHE A 154 -1.41 11.71 -1.61
N ALA A 155 -1.96 10.59 -2.07
CA ALA A 155 -1.19 9.54 -2.70
C ALA A 155 -0.71 9.96 -4.10
N ILE A 156 0.56 9.66 -4.39
CA ILE A 156 1.15 9.82 -5.73
C ILE A 156 1.44 8.48 -6.41
N ALA A 157 1.54 7.42 -5.65
CA ALA A 157 1.66 6.05 -6.15
C ALA A 157 1.19 5.05 -5.11
N TYR A 158 0.66 3.93 -5.58
CA TYR A 158 0.32 2.76 -4.77
C TYR A 158 1.18 1.57 -5.18
N GLU A 159 1.61 0.79 -4.21
CA GLU A 159 2.37 -0.43 -4.43
C GLU A 159 1.95 -1.49 -3.41
N ASP A 160 1.24 -2.52 -3.89
CA ASP A 160 0.71 -3.65 -3.11
C ASP A 160 0.08 -3.25 -1.75
N GLU A 161 0.87 -3.25 -0.67
CA GLU A 161 0.44 -2.91 0.69
C GLU A 161 0.99 -1.55 1.17
N SER A 162 1.46 -0.69 0.26
CA SER A 162 2.09 0.58 0.60
C SER A 162 1.71 1.70 -0.36
N CYS A 163 1.92 2.93 0.06
CA CYS A 163 1.74 4.09 -0.79
C CYS A 163 2.80 5.16 -0.57
N TYR A 164 3.04 5.94 -1.61
CA TYR A 164 3.88 7.12 -1.56
C TYR A 164 3.00 8.36 -1.57
N LEU A 165 3.33 9.30 -0.70
CA LEU A 165 2.45 10.40 -0.33
C LEU A 165 3.17 11.74 -0.48
N VAL A 166 2.40 12.76 -0.84
CA VAL A 166 2.77 14.17 -0.70
C VAL A 166 1.90 14.83 0.35
N LYS A 167 2.49 15.77 1.09
CA LYS A 167 1.74 16.54 2.07
C LYS A 167 0.98 17.67 1.40
N CYS A 168 -0.22 17.96 1.89
CA CYS A 168 -0.97 19.14 1.51
C CYS A 168 -0.33 20.38 2.14
N SER A 169 0.79 20.81 1.56
CA SER A 169 1.53 22.01 1.97
C SER A 169 2.44 22.48 0.84
N PRO A 170 2.36 23.74 0.43
CA PRO A 170 3.26 24.28 -0.59
C PRO A 170 4.74 24.35 -0.15
N SER A 171 4.99 24.36 1.16
CA SER A 171 6.33 24.46 1.75
C SER A 171 6.98 23.11 2.05
N ASP A 172 6.26 22.01 1.94
CA ASP A 172 6.76 20.68 2.23
C ASP A 172 6.90 19.91 0.93
N GLU A 173 8.13 19.77 0.43
CA GLU A 173 8.45 19.08 -0.82
C GLU A 173 8.72 17.59 -0.62
N ALA A 174 8.84 17.12 0.62
CA ALA A 174 9.19 15.76 0.93
C ALA A 174 8.13 14.76 0.44
N ILE A 175 8.61 13.62 -0.02
CA ILE A 175 7.78 12.46 -0.33
C ILE A 175 7.84 11.52 0.85
N TYR A 176 6.67 11.08 1.27
CA TYR A 176 6.49 10.20 2.40
C TYR A 176 6.11 8.81 1.93
N TYR A 177 6.45 7.82 2.74
CA TYR A 177 6.09 6.42 2.54
C TYR A 177 5.22 5.94 3.69
N ASP A 178 4.17 5.20 3.38
CA ASP A 178 3.29 4.54 4.34
C ASP A 178 2.98 3.12 3.91
N GLU A 179 3.10 2.18 4.86
CA GLU A 179 2.69 0.79 4.69
C GLU A 179 1.20 0.62 5.01
N TYR A 180 0.35 1.16 4.20
CA TYR A 180 -1.10 1.03 4.18
C TYR A 180 -1.76 0.67 5.53
N GLU A 181 -2.51 1.63 6.11
CA GLU A 181 -3.42 1.50 7.26
C GLU A 181 -2.81 1.36 8.68
N TRP A 182 -1.52 1.13 8.85
CA TRP A 182 -1.00 0.76 10.17
C TRP A 182 -0.10 1.78 10.82
N MET A 183 0.33 2.80 10.09
CA MET A 183 1.20 3.83 10.62
C MET A 183 0.43 5.03 11.17
N ARG A 184 0.90 5.53 12.32
CA ARG A 184 0.39 6.77 12.89
C ARG A 184 0.88 8.00 12.14
N GLU A 185 2.07 7.90 11.54
CA GLU A 185 2.70 8.97 10.76
C GLU A 185 3.47 8.35 9.60
N PRO A 186 3.30 8.89 8.38
CA PRO A 186 4.10 8.47 7.24
C PRO A 186 5.54 8.94 7.43
N ILE A 187 6.47 8.19 6.83
CA ILE A 187 7.90 8.41 6.99
C ILE A 187 8.44 9.16 5.81
N PRO A 188 9.33 10.13 6.03
CA PRO A 188 10.06 10.75 4.95
C PRO A 188 10.84 9.69 4.14
N TYR A 189 10.56 9.61 2.85
CA TYR A 189 11.20 8.68 1.92
C TYR A 189 12.20 9.39 1.01
N ALA A 190 11.86 10.59 0.53
CA ALA A 190 12.72 11.38 -0.32
C ALA A 190 12.55 12.87 0.02
N SER A 191 13.59 13.67 -0.23
CA SER A 191 13.59 15.11 0.05
C SER A 191 12.61 15.89 -0.83
N ASP A 192 12.38 15.39 -2.03
CA ASP A 192 11.48 15.99 -3.02
C ASP A 192 11.07 14.95 -4.09
N ILE A 193 10.19 15.34 -5.00
CA ILE A 193 9.66 14.47 -6.06
C ILE A 193 10.74 14.01 -7.06
N ARG A 194 11.78 14.79 -7.32
CA ARG A 194 12.85 14.40 -8.24
C ARG A 194 13.73 13.33 -7.59
N HIS A 195 14.09 13.53 -6.35
CA HIS A 195 14.81 12.56 -5.53
C HIS A 195 14.04 11.24 -5.44
N TYR A 196 12.73 11.31 -5.20
CA TYR A 196 11.84 10.16 -5.20
C TYR A 196 11.88 9.38 -6.52
N ILE A 197 11.74 10.08 -7.66
CA ILE A 197 11.77 9.43 -8.98
C ILE A 197 13.11 8.76 -9.26
N ALA A 198 14.22 9.38 -8.85
CA ALA A 198 15.55 8.81 -8.99
C ALA A 198 15.74 7.55 -8.14
N LEU A 199 15.30 7.58 -6.86
CA LEU A 199 15.32 6.41 -5.97
C LEU A 199 14.52 5.25 -6.55
N ARG A 200 13.28 5.52 -6.97
CA ARG A 200 12.40 4.50 -7.55
C ARG A 200 12.96 3.94 -8.86
N TYR A 201 13.60 4.77 -9.67
CA TYR A 201 14.28 4.31 -10.88
C TYR A 201 15.42 3.34 -10.55
N GLN A 202 16.25 3.66 -9.58
CA GLN A 202 17.34 2.79 -9.14
C GLN A 202 16.84 1.47 -8.55
N GLU A 203 15.81 1.52 -7.71
CA GLU A 203 15.19 0.32 -7.11
C GLU A 203 14.58 -0.62 -8.16
N LEU A 204 13.94 -0.07 -9.18
CA LEU A 204 13.22 -0.85 -10.19
C LEU A 204 14.08 -1.27 -11.39
N THR A 205 15.23 -0.61 -11.63
CA THR A 205 16.13 -0.90 -12.74
C THR A 205 17.49 -1.40 -12.30
N GLY A 206 17.82 -1.27 -11.01
CA GLY A 206 19.07 -1.77 -10.44
C GLY A 206 19.15 -3.30 -10.46
N PRO A 207 20.34 -3.88 -10.40
CA PRO A 207 20.51 -5.32 -10.25
C PRO A 207 19.83 -5.76 -8.96
N ASP A 208 19.03 -6.82 -9.07
CA ASP A 208 18.17 -7.37 -8.02
C ASP A 208 19.00 -7.64 -6.73
N THR A 209 18.98 -6.69 -5.81
CA THR A 209 19.68 -6.79 -4.53
C THR A 209 18.94 -7.71 -3.54
N ARG A 210 17.76 -8.23 -3.91
CA ARG A 210 16.95 -9.12 -3.07
C ARG A 210 17.53 -10.51 -2.88
N ASN A 211 18.53 -10.90 -3.68
CA ASN A 211 19.19 -12.22 -3.58
C ASN A 211 20.49 -12.20 -2.74
N ARG A 212 20.74 -11.21 -1.94
CA ARG A 212 21.94 -11.11 -1.07
C ARG A 212 21.59 -10.94 0.41
N ALA A 213 20.55 -11.65 0.89
CA ALA A 213 20.30 -11.78 2.33
C ALA A 213 20.04 -13.24 2.68
#